data_0b727ed310be0fa13bef57509d4e0b96
#
_entry.id   0b727ed310be0fa13bef57509d4e0b96
#
_cell.length_a   1.000
_cell.length_b   1.000
_cell.length_c   1.000
_cell.angle_alpha   90.00
_cell.angle_beta   90.00
_cell.angle_gamma   90.00
#
_symmetry.space_group_name_H-M   'P 1'
#
loop_
_entity.id
_entity.type
_entity.pdbx_description
1 polymer ?
#
loop_
_entity_poly.entity_id
_entity_poly.type
_entity_poly.pdbx_seq_one_letter_code
_entity_poly.pdbx_strand_id
1 'polypeptide(L)'
;VKIIGYLFWRVETFPPLYFYSSDIKMKKSFKKYSVLLMAVLFSSSAFASVIVNGTRVIYPAKQREVTVQLSNNGTAPALVQAWIDEGNAETTPENSKAPFIISPPISRIEPNGGQALRVSLTTTALTQDKESLFWLNVLEIPPAPTGTAADTTPENFLQVAFRTRVKLFYRPQGLSGVANDAPEKLQWSFVAGGVKVKNPTPFYVSFTEINAVANRKKVTLAPHGDMLAPGQEKTLAFTGDSSRIADIEYTTINDFGGRVQRSKNQQK
;
A
#
# COMPACT_ATOMS: atom_id res chain seq x y z
N VAL A 1 -10.14 -77.19 18.85
CA VAL A 1 -8.90 -77.73 19.37
C VAL A 1 -7.96 -76.53 19.61
N LYS A 2 -7.58 -76.36 20.90
CA LYS A 2 -6.64 -75.37 21.41
C LYS A 2 -5.22 -75.77 21.06
N ILE A 3 -4.38 -74.83 20.62
CA ILE A 3 -2.92 -74.93 20.85
C ILE A 3 -2.45 -73.56 21.34
N ILE A 4 -1.94 -73.54 22.58
CA ILE A 4 -1.32 -72.42 23.26
C ILE A 4 0.19 -72.55 22.99
N GLY A 5 0.78 -71.57 22.37
CA GLY A 5 2.22 -71.41 22.23
C GLY A 5 2.72 -70.24 23.04
N TYR A 6 3.42 -70.52 24.15
CA TYR A 6 4.13 -69.50 24.92
C TYR A 6 5.50 -69.21 24.28
N LEU A 7 5.73 -67.98 23.86
CA LEU A 7 7.05 -67.53 23.52
C LEU A 7 7.60 -66.69 24.67
N PHE A 8 8.62 -67.24 25.35
CA PHE A 8 9.39 -66.54 26.37
C PHE A 8 10.33 -65.58 25.67
N TRP A 9 10.14 -64.27 25.88
CA TRP A 9 11.15 -63.31 25.57
C TRP A 9 11.98 -62.97 26.83
N ARG A 10 13.28 -63.17 26.73
CA ARG A 10 14.27 -62.87 27.72
C ARG A 10 14.41 -61.36 27.84
N VAL A 11 14.06 -60.78 28.98
CA VAL A 11 14.28 -59.38 29.30
C VAL A 11 15.73 -59.18 29.66
N GLU A 12 16.49 -58.55 28.77
CA GLU A 12 17.82 -58.07 29.12
C GLU A 12 17.68 -56.79 29.94
N THR A 13 18.17 -56.83 31.15
CA THR A 13 18.19 -55.71 32.08
C THR A 13 19.20 -54.65 31.60
N PHE A 14 18.74 -53.55 31.10
CA PHE A 14 19.56 -52.36 30.88
C PHE A 14 19.94 -51.74 32.24
N PRO A 15 21.17 -51.23 32.40
CA PRO A 15 21.58 -50.53 33.60
C PRO A 15 20.79 -49.21 33.75
N PRO A 16 20.50 -48.76 34.98
CA PRO A 16 19.77 -47.53 35.20
C PRO A 16 20.55 -46.32 34.67
N LEU A 17 19.96 -45.61 33.73
CA LEU A 17 20.43 -44.30 33.31
C LEU A 17 20.32 -43.36 34.51
N TYR A 18 21.45 -43.03 35.10
CA TYR A 18 21.55 -41.94 36.08
C TYR A 18 21.26 -40.63 35.34
N PHE A 19 20.02 -40.12 35.48
CA PHE A 19 19.75 -38.72 35.15
C PHE A 19 20.50 -37.85 36.14
N TYR A 20 21.60 -37.30 35.70
CA TYR A 20 22.29 -36.22 36.39
C TYR A 20 21.38 -34.98 36.33
N SER A 21 20.59 -34.75 37.39
CA SER A 21 19.83 -33.54 37.59
C SER A 21 20.81 -32.40 37.86
N SER A 22 21.33 -31.80 36.82
CA SER A 22 21.96 -30.49 36.95
C SER A 22 20.86 -29.46 37.15
N ASP A 23 20.74 -28.97 38.38
CA ASP A 23 19.93 -27.77 38.68
C ASP A 23 20.45 -26.58 37.88
N ILE A 24 19.99 -26.47 36.66
CA ILE A 24 20.19 -25.28 35.84
C ILE A 24 19.28 -24.18 36.47
N LYS A 25 19.89 -23.40 37.37
CA LYS A 25 19.31 -22.12 37.81
C LYS A 25 19.14 -21.24 36.57
N MET A 26 18.04 -21.40 35.86
CA MET A 26 17.66 -20.51 34.75
C MET A 26 17.58 -19.11 35.28
N LYS A 27 18.58 -18.28 34.97
CA LYS A 27 18.65 -16.87 35.34
C LYS A 27 17.32 -16.23 34.91
N LYS A 28 16.76 -15.36 35.77
CA LYS A 28 15.50 -14.59 35.49
C LYS A 28 15.45 -13.89 34.12
N SER A 29 16.62 -13.67 33.54
CA SER A 29 16.79 -13.12 32.19
C SER A 29 16.23 -14.04 31.09
N PHE A 30 16.42 -15.35 31.19
CA PHE A 30 15.98 -16.31 30.15
C PHE A 30 14.46 -16.35 30.01
N LYS A 31 13.72 -16.21 31.14
CA LYS A 31 12.25 -16.14 31.12
C LYS A 31 11.74 -14.88 30.38
N LYS A 32 12.43 -13.75 30.49
CA LYS A 32 12.06 -12.51 29.78
C LYS A 32 12.24 -12.64 28.27
N TYR A 33 13.31 -13.28 27.81
CA TYR A 33 13.56 -13.50 26.39
C TYR A 33 12.64 -14.57 25.79
N SER A 34 12.27 -15.62 26.58
CA SER A 34 11.29 -16.63 26.15
C SER A 34 9.89 -16.02 25.92
N VAL A 35 9.45 -15.13 26.82
CA VAL A 35 8.15 -14.42 26.66
C VAL A 35 8.19 -13.47 25.48
N LEU A 36 9.31 -12.77 25.26
CA LEU A 36 9.49 -11.88 24.12
C LEU A 36 9.51 -12.66 22.80
N LEU A 37 10.18 -13.80 22.75
CA LEU A 37 10.20 -14.68 21.57
C LEU A 37 8.81 -15.26 21.27
N MET A 38 8.05 -15.64 22.29
CA MET A 38 6.68 -16.14 22.15
C MET A 38 5.72 -15.06 21.66
N ALA A 39 5.89 -13.80 22.11
CA ALA A 39 5.09 -12.66 21.62
C ALA A 39 5.34 -12.35 20.13
N VAL A 40 6.55 -12.54 19.63
CA VAL A 40 6.90 -12.36 18.20
C VAL A 40 6.27 -13.45 17.32
N LEU A 41 6.11 -14.68 17.83
CA LEU A 41 5.51 -15.79 17.09
C LEU A 41 3.98 -15.67 16.94
N PHE A 42 3.33 -14.83 17.76
CA PHE A 42 1.89 -14.53 17.67
C PHE A 42 1.55 -13.27 16.86
N SER A 43 2.50 -12.67 16.16
CA SER A 43 2.21 -11.58 15.22
C SER A 43 1.43 -12.15 14.02
N SER A 44 0.12 -12.32 14.15
CA SER A 44 -0.76 -12.65 13.02
C SER A 44 -0.74 -11.49 12.05
N SER A 45 -0.19 -11.72 10.87
CA SER A 45 -0.24 -10.75 9.77
C SER A 45 -1.69 -10.55 9.36
N ALA A 46 -2.26 -9.37 9.61
CA ALA A 46 -3.54 -8.96 9.04
C ALA A 46 -3.31 -8.69 7.55
N PHE A 47 -3.76 -9.57 6.69
CA PHE A 47 -3.75 -9.38 5.24
C PHE A 47 -5.11 -8.83 4.79
N ALA A 48 -5.11 -7.72 4.04
CA ALA A 48 -6.25 -7.39 3.19
C ALA A 48 -6.40 -8.51 2.17
N SER A 49 -7.61 -9.04 2.01
CA SER A 49 -7.83 -10.18 1.12
C SER A 49 -7.84 -9.73 -0.34
N VAL A 50 -8.37 -8.53 -0.63
CA VAL A 50 -8.46 -8.00 -1.98
C VAL A 50 -7.34 -7.00 -2.26
N ILE A 51 -6.60 -7.24 -3.34
CA ILE A 51 -5.48 -6.43 -3.80
C ILE A 51 -5.83 -5.80 -5.15
N VAL A 52 -5.54 -4.50 -5.28
CA VAL A 52 -5.54 -3.80 -6.58
C VAL A 52 -4.19 -4.03 -7.24
N ASN A 53 -4.18 -4.63 -8.43
CA ASN A 53 -2.94 -4.91 -9.17
C ASN A 53 -2.42 -3.61 -9.81
N GLY A 54 -1.68 -2.84 -9.02
CA GLY A 54 -1.09 -1.56 -9.40
C GLY A 54 -1.23 -0.51 -8.31
N THR A 55 -0.30 0.44 -8.30
CA THR A 55 -0.28 1.54 -7.33
C THR A 55 -0.99 2.80 -7.86
N ARG A 56 -1.34 2.81 -9.15
CA ARG A 56 -2.01 3.88 -9.87
C ARG A 56 -2.67 3.40 -11.14
N VAL A 57 -3.61 4.15 -11.65
CA VAL A 57 -4.27 3.93 -12.94
C VAL A 57 -3.94 5.10 -13.86
N ILE A 58 -3.42 4.80 -15.04
CA ILE A 58 -3.28 5.81 -16.10
C ILE A 58 -4.44 5.60 -17.08
N TYR A 59 -5.23 6.65 -17.31
CA TYR A 59 -6.33 6.67 -18.28
C TYR A 59 -5.94 7.57 -19.47
N PRO A 60 -5.37 7.02 -20.55
CA PRO A 60 -5.09 7.81 -21.75
C PRO A 60 -6.38 8.23 -22.44
N ALA A 61 -6.52 9.51 -22.78
CA ALA A 61 -7.74 10.04 -23.41
C ALA A 61 -8.12 9.38 -24.74
N LYS A 62 -7.17 8.74 -25.42
CA LYS A 62 -7.42 7.97 -26.67
C LYS A 62 -8.14 6.65 -26.44
N GLN A 63 -8.13 6.14 -25.21
CA GLN A 63 -8.78 4.87 -24.88
C GLN A 63 -10.23 5.11 -24.46
N ARG A 64 -11.12 4.23 -24.91
CA ARG A 64 -12.53 4.26 -24.52
C ARG A 64 -12.71 3.75 -23.07
N GLU A 65 -11.86 2.81 -22.67
CA GLU A 65 -11.86 2.23 -21.34
C GLU A 65 -10.45 1.77 -20.96
N VAL A 66 -10.19 1.66 -19.66
CA VAL A 66 -9.02 1.01 -19.10
C VAL A 66 -9.47 -0.08 -18.13
N THR A 67 -8.69 -1.14 -18.02
CA THR A 67 -8.98 -2.26 -17.12
C THR A 67 -8.09 -2.21 -15.89
N VAL A 68 -8.70 -2.31 -14.71
CA VAL A 68 -8.02 -2.48 -13.44
C VAL A 68 -8.28 -3.88 -12.92
N GLN A 69 -7.23 -4.63 -12.66
CA GLN A 69 -7.32 -5.99 -12.14
C GLN A 69 -7.33 -5.98 -10.61
N LEU A 70 -8.26 -6.73 -10.03
CA LEU A 70 -8.30 -7.07 -8.61
C LEU A 70 -7.98 -8.54 -8.44
N SER A 71 -7.37 -8.91 -7.32
CA SER A 71 -7.11 -10.29 -6.93
C SER A 71 -7.52 -10.49 -5.47
N ASN A 72 -8.24 -11.57 -5.18
CA ASN A 72 -8.53 -11.98 -3.81
C ASN A 72 -7.50 -13.03 -3.37
N ASN A 73 -6.54 -12.63 -2.55
CA ASN A 73 -5.51 -13.52 -2.00
C ASN A 73 -5.93 -14.11 -0.63
N GLY A 74 -7.16 -13.84 -0.20
CA GLY A 74 -7.75 -14.39 1.02
C GLY A 74 -8.24 -15.83 0.83
N THR A 75 -8.66 -16.42 1.95
CA THR A 75 -9.20 -17.80 2.01
C THR A 75 -10.74 -17.84 1.94
N ALA A 76 -11.41 -16.68 1.97
CA ALA A 76 -12.85 -16.53 1.89
C ALA A 76 -13.26 -15.67 0.69
N PRO A 77 -14.47 -15.82 0.14
CA PRO A 77 -15.03 -14.92 -0.85
C PRO A 77 -15.10 -13.48 -0.30
N ALA A 78 -14.80 -12.50 -1.13
CA ALA A 78 -14.88 -11.09 -0.79
C ALA A 78 -15.91 -10.38 -1.67
N LEU A 79 -16.79 -9.58 -1.07
CA LEU A 79 -17.65 -8.65 -1.80
C LEU A 79 -16.91 -7.33 -1.94
N VAL A 80 -16.83 -6.81 -3.16
CA VAL A 80 -16.10 -5.57 -3.47
C VAL A 80 -17.06 -4.56 -4.08
N GLN A 81 -17.00 -3.32 -3.59
CA GLN A 81 -17.63 -2.16 -4.22
C GLN A 81 -16.54 -1.18 -4.69
N ALA A 82 -16.66 -0.71 -5.93
CA ALA A 82 -15.68 0.20 -6.52
C ALA A 82 -16.35 1.47 -7.07
N TRP A 83 -15.71 2.63 -6.83
CA TRP A 83 -16.13 3.93 -7.36
C TRP A 83 -14.93 4.86 -7.55
N ILE A 84 -15.14 5.98 -8.25
CA ILE A 84 -14.10 6.99 -8.45
C ILE A 84 -14.54 8.27 -7.79
N ASP A 85 -13.64 9.01 -7.16
CA ASP A 85 -13.88 10.34 -6.59
C ASP A 85 -12.90 11.40 -7.11
N GLU A 86 -13.21 12.67 -6.87
CA GLU A 86 -12.43 13.84 -7.32
C GLU A 86 -11.41 14.34 -6.28
N GLY A 87 -11.10 13.55 -5.26
CA GLY A 87 -10.11 13.88 -4.22
C GLY A 87 -10.66 13.97 -2.80
N ASN A 88 -11.97 14.06 -2.60
CA ASN A 88 -12.56 14.01 -1.28
C ASN A 88 -12.66 12.53 -0.80
N ALA A 89 -11.94 12.20 0.26
CA ALA A 89 -11.93 10.85 0.82
C ALA A 89 -13.28 10.41 1.41
N GLU A 90 -14.17 11.34 1.75
CA GLU A 90 -15.49 11.04 2.30
C GLU A 90 -16.57 10.81 1.21
N THR A 91 -16.17 10.90 -0.06
CA THR A 91 -17.08 10.62 -1.17
C THR A 91 -17.49 9.15 -1.17
N THR A 92 -18.80 8.91 -1.22
CA THR A 92 -19.42 7.60 -1.37
C THR A 92 -19.80 7.35 -2.84
N PRO A 93 -20.11 6.09 -3.23
CA PRO A 93 -20.57 5.80 -4.60
C PRO A 93 -21.75 6.65 -5.05
N GLU A 94 -22.69 6.95 -4.13
CA GLU A 94 -23.95 7.64 -4.42
C GLU A 94 -23.76 9.15 -4.67
N ASN A 95 -22.72 9.76 -4.05
CA ASN A 95 -22.47 11.19 -4.14
C ASN A 95 -21.26 11.57 -4.99
N SER A 96 -20.63 10.58 -5.65
CA SER A 96 -19.52 10.83 -6.56
C SER A 96 -19.99 11.61 -7.80
N LYS A 97 -19.19 12.64 -8.14
CA LYS A 97 -19.38 13.46 -9.36
C LYS A 97 -18.29 13.18 -10.39
N ALA A 98 -17.38 12.27 -10.12
CA ALA A 98 -16.31 11.92 -11.03
C ALA A 98 -16.91 11.40 -12.36
N PRO A 99 -16.42 11.88 -13.51
CA PRO A 99 -17.01 11.57 -14.81
C PRO A 99 -16.58 10.21 -15.34
N PHE A 100 -16.67 9.18 -14.49
CA PHE A 100 -16.28 7.81 -14.83
C PHE A 100 -17.36 6.82 -14.39
N ILE A 101 -17.50 5.77 -15.18
CA ILE A 101 -18.28 4.58 -14.83
C ILE A 101 -17.34 3.41 -14.65
N ILE A 102 -17.60 2.60 -13.62
CA ILE A 102 -16.91 1.33 -13.38
C ILE A 102 -17.89 0.18 -13.66
N SER A 103 -17.42 -0.84 -14.37
CA SER A 103 -18.21 -2.04 -14.66
C SER A 103 -17.40 -3.31 -14.40
N PRO A 104 -17.87 -4.21 -13.52
CA PRO A 104 -19.00 -4.05 -12.59
C PRO A 104 -18.65 -3.15 -11.40
N PRO A 105 -19.60 -2.34 -10.83
CA PRO A 105 -19.34 -1.52 -9.66
C PRO A 105 -19.34 -2.33 -8.36
N ILE A 106 -20.04 -3.45 -8.33
CA ILE A 106 -20.07 -4.42 -7.23
C ILE A 106 -19.76 -5.80 -7.80
N SER A 107 -18.90 -6.55 -7.14
CA SER A 107 -18.54 -7.90 -7.55
C SER A 107 -18.17 -8.76 -6.34
N ARG A 108 -18.44 -10.05 -6.44
CA ARG A 108 -17.95 -11.08 -5.52
C ARG A 108 -16.76 -11.76 -6.16
N ILE A 109 -15.66 -11.84 -5.41
CA ILE A 109 -14.42 -12.45 -5.87
C ILE A 109 -14.13 -13.66 -5.00
N GLU A 110 -14.10 -14.84 -5.62
CA GLU A 110 -13.81 -16.09 -4.92
C GLU A 110 -12.35 -16.14 -4.42
N PRO A 111 -12.03 -16.98 -3.43
CA PRO A 111 -10.66 -17.16 -2.95
C PRO A 111 -9.71 -17.49 -4.10
N ASN A 112 -8.56 -16.83 -4.14
CA ASN A 112 -7.55 -16.91 -5.22
C ASN A 112 -8.10 -16.53 -6.60
N GLY A 113 -9.28 -15.92 -6.67
CA GLY A 113 -9.90 -15.41 -7.88
C GLY A 113 -9.47 -13.98 -8.20
N GLY A 114 -9.80 -13.56 -9.42
CA GLY A 114 -9.59 -12.19 -9.89
C GLY A 114 -10.86 -11.56 -10.43
N GLN A 115 -10.88 -10.22 -10.47
CA GLN A 115 -11.95 -9.43 -11.08
C GLN A 115 -11.35 -8.29 -11.91
N ALA A 116 -11.77 -8.20 -13.16
CA ALA A 116 -11.47 -7.06 -14.02
C ALA A 116 -12.53 -5.97 -13.84
N LEU A 117 -12.10 -4.79 -13.41
CA LEU A 117 -12.94 -3.58 -13.40
C LEU A 117 -12.64 -2.77 -14.66
N ARG A 118 -13.65 -2.54 -15.49
CA ARG A 118 -13.55 -1.64 -16.64
C ARG A 118 -13.95 -0.24 -16.22
N VAL A 119 -13.07 0.71 -16.45
CA VAL A 119 -13.26 2.13 -16.16
C VAL A 119 -13.44 2.85 -17.47
N SER A 120 -14.57 3.53 -17.65
CA SER A 120 -14.92 4.29 -18.87
C SER A 120 -15.23 5.73 -18.51
N LEU A 121 -14.77 6.67 -19.35
CA LEU A 121 -15.06 8.10 -19.21
C LEU A 121 -16.45 8.40 -19.77
N THR A 122 -17.24 9.22 -19.06
CA THR A 122 -18.62 9.59 -19.45
C THR A 122 -18.74 10.94 -20.13
N THR A 123 -17.69 11.75 -20.12
CA THR A 123 -17.67 13.10 -20.68
C THR A 123 -16.35 13.41 -21.37
N THR A 124 -16.37 14.31 -22.32
CA THR A 124 -15.18 14.88 -22.95
C THR A 124 -14.79 16.25 -22.39
N ALA A 125 -15.50 16.73 -21.36
CA ALA A 125 -15.33 18.08 -20.82
C ALA A 125 -14.13 18.23 -19.85
N LEU A 126 -13.23 17.23 -19.77
CA LEU A 126 -12.01 17.35 -18.99
C LEU A 126 -10.98 18.22 -19.69
N THR A 127 -10.12 18.88 -18.91
CA THR A 127 -9.02 19.71 -19.43
C THR A 127 -8.12 18.91 -20.36
N GLN A 128 -7.64 19.56 -21.46
CA GLN A 128 -6.85 18.89 -22.49
C GLN A 128 -5.38 19.35 -22.49
N ASP A 129 -5.01 20.32 -21.65
CA ASP A 129 -3.68 20.92 -21.58
C ASP A 129 -2.77 20.29 -20.52
N LYS A 130 -3.34 19.51 -19.61
CA LYS A 130 -2.65 18.86 -18.49
C LYS A 130 -3.41 17.65 -17.98
N GLU A 131 -2.74 16.81 -17.20
CA GLU A 131 -3.39 15.70 -16.50
C GLU A 131 -4.43 16.17 -15.48
N SER A 132 -5.47 15.36 -15.31
CA SER A 132 -6.44 15.48 -14.21
C SER A 132 -6.32 14.30 -13.28
N LEU A 133 -6.45 14.56 -11.97
CA LEU A 133 -6.36 13.56 -10.91
C LEU A 133 -7.73 13.19 -10.38
N PHE A 134 -7.95 11.89 -10.30
CA PHE A 134 -9.08 11.24 -9.63
C PHE A 134 -8.57 10.11 -8.74
N TRP A 135 -9.48 9.49 -8.01
CA TRP A 135 -9.13 8.40 -7.11
C TRP A 135 -10.09 7.23 -7.28
N LEU A 136 -9.53 6.09 -7.63
CA LEU A 136 -10.26 4.82 -7.61
C LEU A 136 -10.31 4.30 -6.18
N ASN A 137 -11.50 4.07 -5.67
CA ASN A 137 -11.77 3.42 -4.39
C ASN A 137 -12.21 1.98 -4.64
N VAL A 138 -11.70 1.07 -3.84
CA VAL A 138 -12.07 -0.33 -3.79
C VAL A 138 -12.33 -0.67 -2.34
N LEU A 139 -13.60 -0.85 -1.99
CA LEU A 139 -14.05 -1.20 -0.64
C LEU A 139 -14.29 -2.71 -0.60
N GLU A 140 -13.56 -3.38 0.26
CA GLU A 140 -13.80 -4.77 0.60
C GLU A 140 -14.79 -4.85 1.76
N ILE A 141 -15.92 -5.52 1.51
CA ILE A 141 -16.98 -5.74 2.49
C ILE A 141 -16.82 -7.17 3.01
N PRO A 142 -16.44 -7.36 4.27
CA PRO A 142 -16.27 -8.70 4.83
C PRO A 142 -17.60 -9.43 4.91
N PRO A 143 -17.60 -10.78 4.84
CA PRO A 143 -18.82 -11.58 5.01
C PRO A 143 -19.44 -11.33 6.38
N ALA A 144 -20.76 -11.44 6.47
CA ALA A 144 -21.42 -11.40 7.75
C ALA A 144 -20.95 -12.58 8.62
N PRO A 145 -20.79 -12.38 9.95
CA PRO A 145 -20.43 -13.48 10.84
C PRO A 145 -21.49 -14.57 10.76
N THR A 146 -21.06 -15.79 10.51
CA THR A 146 -21.95 -16.98 10.55
C THR A 146 -22.01 -17.49 11.98
N GLY A 147 -22.81 -16.86 12.83
CA GLY A 147 -23.24 -17.46 14.11
C GLY A 147 -24.30 -18.52 13.84
N THR A 148 -24.15 -19.70 14.40
CA THR A 148 -25.21 -20.68 14.41
C THR A 148 -26.39 -20.12 15.21
N ALA A 149 -27.58 -20.10 14.61
CA ALA A 149 -28.82 -19.49 15.12
C ALA A 149 -29.37 -20.10 16.44
N ALA A 150 -28.57 -20.81 17.21
CA ALA A 150 -28.93 -21.44 18.47
C ALA A 150 -28.34 -20.74 19.71
N ASP A 151 -27.41 -19.78 19.56
CA ASP A 151 -26.79 -19.10 20.71
C ASP A 151 -27.38 -17.70 20.86
N THR A 152 -28.20 -17.52 21.91
CA THR A 152 -28.91 -16.27 22.22
C THR A 152 -28.05 -15.22 22.89
N THR A 153 -26.75 -15.42 22.98
CA THR A 153 -25.80 -14.43 23.47
C THR A 153 -25.24 -13.62 22.29
N PRO A 154 -25.40 -12.28 22.27
CA PRO A 154 -24.73 -11.46 21.25
C PRO A 154 -23.22 -11.60 21.44
N GLU A 155 -22.57 -12.35 20.54
CA GLU A 155 -21.12 -12.35 20.48
C GLU A 155 -20.65 -10.95 20.04
N ASN A 156 -19.83 -10.32 20.87
CA ASN A 156 -19.17 -9.07 20.54
C ASN A 156 -18.10 -9.39 19.47
N PHE A 157 -18.37 -9.07 18.21
CA PHE A 157 -17.39 -9.18 17.15
C PHE A 157 -17.11 -7.81 16.53
N LEU A 158 -15.88 -7.61 16.10
CA LEU A 158 -15.44 -6.44 15.34
C LEU A 158 -15.41 -6.80 13.85
N GLN A 159 -16.23 -6.13 13.05
CA GLN A 159 -16.18 -6.24 11.60
C GLN A 159 -15.38 -5.07 11.03
N VAL A 160 -14.31 -5.36 10.30
CA VAL A 160 -13.42 -4.36 9.70
C VAL A 160 -13.56 -4.40 8.18
N ALA A 161 -13.96 -3.28 7.59
CA ALA A 161 -13.96 -3.10 6.14
C ALA A 161 -12.69 -2.35 5.70
N PHE A 162 -12.04 -2.81 4.64
CA PHE A 162 -10.85 -2.17 4.09
C PHE A 162 -11.19 -1.41 2.82
N ARG A 163 -10.79 -0.14 2.76
CA ARG A 163 -10.90 0.66 1.54
C ARG A 163 -9.51 0.97 0.99
N THR A 164 -9.19 0.37 -0.13
CA THR A 164 -7.99 0.71 -0.91
C THR A 164 -8.30 1.87 -1.83
N ARG A 165 -7.44 2.90 -1.82
CA ARG A 165 -7.61 4.10 -2.63
C ARG A 165 -6.36 4.36 -3.46
N VAL A 166 -6.48 4.30 -4.79
CA VAL A 166 -5.38 4.50 -5.73
C VAL A 166 -5.63 5.68 -6.66
N LYS A 167 -4.58 6.39 -7.02
CA LYS A 167 -4.65 7.54 -7.94
C LYS A 167 -5.02 7.08 -9.34
N LEU A 168 -5.95 7.81 -9.98
CA LEU A 168 -6.29 7.68 -11.38
C LEU A 168 -5.94 8.98 -12.09
N PHE A 169 -5.03 8.92 -13.07
CA PHE A 169 -4.63 10.07 -13.88
C PHE A 169 -5.28 10.00 -15.24
N TYR A 170 -6.22 10.90 -15.51
CA TYR A 170 -6.69 11.14 -16.87
C TYR A 170 -5.62 11.92 -17.61
N ARG A 171 -5.14 11.35 -18.72
CA ARG A 171 -4.05 11.92 -19.52
C ARG A 171 -4.52 12.28 -20.91
N PRO A 172 -4.68 13.60 -21.22
CA PRO A 172 -4.96 14.08 -22.55
C PRO A 172 -3.91 13.65 -23.58
N GLN A 173 -4.30 13.69 -24.84
CA GLN A 173 -3.37 13.51 -25.94
C GLN A 173 -2.58 14.81 -26.20
N GLY A 174 -1.38 14.67 -26.76
CA GLY A 174 -0.59 15.81 -27.21
C GLY A 174 0.06 16.64 -26.11
N LEU A 175 0.06 16.18 -24.87
CA LEU A 175 0.79 16.86 -23.79
C LEU A 175 2.30 16.92 -24.12
N SER A 176 2.90 18.06 -23.83
CA SER A 176 4.34 18.27 -24.09
C SER A 176 5.20 17.43 -23.16
N GLY A 177 6.09 16.60 -23.71
CA GLY A 177 7.02 15.75 -22.98
C GLY A 177 6.45 14.38 -22.63
N VAL A 178 7.12 13.71 -21.69
CA VAL A 178 6.79 12.36 -21.23
C VAL A 178 6.62 12.37 -19.71
N ALA A 179 5.57 11.70 -19.20
CA ALA A 179 5.26 11.71 -17.77
C ALA A 179 6.39 11.16 -16.91
N ASN A 180 7.07 10.09 -17.36
CA ASN A 180 8.17 9.48 -16.60
C ASN A 180 9.41 10.36 -16.53
N ASP A 181 9.55 11.35 -17.43
CA ASP A 181 10.65 12.32 -17.45
C ASP A 181 10.29 13.63 -16.70
N ALA A 182 9.01 13.82 -16.37
CA ALA A 182 8.54 15.02 -15.66
C ALA A 182 9.31 15.31 -14.36
N PRO A 183 9.67 14.30 -13.54
CA PRO A 183 10.46 14.55 -12.33
C PRO A 183 11.84 15.18 -12.57
N GLU A 184 12.45 14.99 -13.73
CA GLU A 184 13.75 15.56 -14.09
C GLU A 184 13.65 17.05 -14.44
N LYS A 185 12.44 17.49 -14.81
CA LYS A 185 12.15 18.87 -15.18
C LYS A 185 11.71 19.74 -14.01
N LEU A 186 11.64 19.17 -12.80
CA LEU A 186 11.31 19.93 -11.59
C LEU A 186 12.35 21.03 -11.34
N GLN A 187 11.84 22.22 -11.02
CA GLN A 187 12.64 23.37 -10.69
C GLN A 187 12.76 23.50 -9.18
N TRP A 188 14.00 23.41 -8.68
CA TRP A 188 14.30 23.50 -7.27
C TRP A 188 14.97 24.82 -6.98
N SER A 189 14.58 25.50 -5.89
CA SER A 189 15.22 26.70 -5.40
C SER A 189 15.29 26.69 -3.87
N PHE A 190 16.40 27.24 -3.34
CA PHE A 190 16.65 27.27 -1.92
C PHE A 190 16.23 28.65 -1.40
N VAL A 191 15.32 28.67 -0.45
CA VAL A 191 14.73 29.88 0.13
C VAL A 191 14.96 29.92 1.63
N ALA A 192 14.80 31.09 2.24
CA ALA A 192 14.87 31.18 3.70
C ALA A 192 13.87 30.23 4.37
N GLY A 193 14.36 29.35 5.24
CA GLY A 193 13.54 28.37 5.95
C GLY A 193 13.05 27.16 5.14
N GLY A 194 13.58 26.93 3.91
CA GLY A 194 13.12 25.77 3.16
C GLY A 194 13.65 25.58 1.77
N VAL A 195 13.06 24.63 1.09
CA VAL A 195 13.29 24.29 -0.31
C VAL A 195 12.00 24.44 -1.07
N LYS A 196 12.00 25.26 -2.10
CA LYS A 196 10.89 25.46 -3.01
C LYS A 196 11.05 24.52 -4.20
N VAL A 197 9.98 23.82 -4.57
CA VAL A 197 9.91 22.98 -5.76
C VAL A 197 8.73 23.39 -6.62
N LYS A 198 8.95 23.53 -7.94
CA LYS A 198 7.94 23.83 -8.93
C LYS A 198 7.90 22.74 -10.00
N ASN A 199 6.70 22.32 -10.36
CA ASN A 199 6.47 21.39 -11.46
C ASN A 199 6.02 22.17 -12.72
N PRO A 200 6.90 22.44 -13.67
CA PRO A 200 6.55 23.18 -14.90
C PRO A 200 5.89 22.28 -15.96
N THR A 201 5.73 20.98 -15.69
CA THR A 201 5.24 20.01 -16.67
C THR A 201 3.73 19.87 -16.62
N PRO A 202 3.07 19.33 -17.66
CA PRO A 202 1.64 19.05 -17.64
C PRO A 202 1.28 17.74 -16.92
N PHE A 203 2.21 17.09 -16.26
CA PHE A 203 2.04 15.80 -15.57
C PHE A 203 2.11 15.97 -14.06
N TYR A 204 1.36 15.13 -13.33
CA TYR A 204 1.52 15.02 -11.89
C TYR A 204 2.82 14.29 -11.53
N VAL A 205 3.53 14.78 -10.53
CA VAL A 205 4.73 14.12 -9.99
C VAL A 205 4.42 13.66 -8.56
N SER A 206 4.45 12.35 -8.33
CA SER A 206 4.23 11.75 -7.00
C SER A 206 5.57 11.36 -6.38
N PHE A 207 5.80 11.80 -5.14
CA PHE A 207 6.98 11.46 -4.34
C PHE A 207 6.63 10.43 -3.28
N THR A 208 7.56 9.54 -2.97
CA THR A 208 7.52 8.71 -1.75
C THR A 208 8.27 9.38 -0.61
N GLU A 209 9.31 10.13 -0.93
CA GLU A 209 10.10 10.90 0.02
C GLU A 209 10.84 12.03 -0.69
N ILE A 210 11.17 13.08 0.07
CA ILE A 210 12.05 14.17 -0.34
C ILE A 210 12.98 14.46 0.84
N ASN A 211 14.28 14.47 0.59
CA ASN A 211 15.32 14.67 1.59
C ASN A 211 16.25 15.79 1.18
N ALA A 212 16.61 16.66 2.11
CA ALA A 212 17.71 17.60 1.97
C ALA A 212 19.00 16.99 2.54
N VAL A 213 20.10 17.11 1.83
CA VAL A 213 21.43 16.72 2.31
C VAL A 213 22.19 17.99 2.71
N ALA A 214 22.31 18.22 4.01
CA ALA A 214 23.01 19.37 4.58
C ALA A 214 24.12 18.90 5.54
N ASN A 215 25.33 19.44 5.42
CA ASN A 215 26.47 19.04 6.26
C ASN A 215 26.69 17.50 6.30
N ARG A 216 26.55 16.81 5.19
CA ARG A 216 26.60 15.33 5.05
C ARG A 216 25.54 14.58 5.88
N LYS A 217 24.52 15.26 6.35
CA LYS A 217 23.37 14.65 7.03
C LYS A 217 22.14 14.76 6.16
N LYS A 218 21.36 13.68 6.11
CA LYS A 218 20.05 13.64 5.42
C LYS A 218 18.96 14.09 6.37
N VAL A 219 18.15 15.06 5.93
CA VAL A 219 16.98 15.57 6.64
C VAL A 219 15.76 15.37 5.75
N THR A 220 14.79 14.63 6.24
CA THR A 220 13.56 14.36 5.50
C THR A 220 12.64 15.57 5.51
N LEU A 221 12.26 16.06 4.33
CA LEU A 221 11.35 17.19 4.14
C LEU A 221 9.89 16.73 3.94
N ALA A 222 9.68 15.54 3.39
CA ALA A 222 8.35 14.96 3.16
C ALA A 222 8.37 13.47 3.51
N PRO A 223 8.19 13.10 4.80
CA PRO A 223 8.33 11.71 5.28
C PRO A 223 7.21 10.79 4.79
N HIS A 224 6.01 11.33 4.52
CA HIS A 224 4.84 10.56 4.08
C HIS A 224 4.59 10.67 2.57
N GLY A 225 5.61 11.07 1.83
CA GLY A 225 5.47 11.40 0.42
C GLY A 225 4.73 12.72 0.19
N ASP A 226 4.60 13.06 -1.07
CA ASP A 226 3.93 14.28 -1.52
C ASP A 226 3.52 14.13 -2.99
N MET A 227 2.85 15.12 -3.53
CA MET A 227 2.53 15.19 -4.95
C MET A 227 2.48 16.64 -5.40
N LEU A 228 3.02 16.91 -6.59
CA LEU A 228 2.91 18.18 -7.26
C LEU A 228 2.01 18.05 -8.50
N ALA A 229 0.97 18.84 -8.54
CA ALA A 229 0.14 18.98 -9.72
C ALA A 229 0.88 19.72 -10.85
N PRO A 230 0.39 19.62 -12.08
CA PRO A 230 0.86 20.45 -13.19
C PRO A 230 0.87 21.95 -12.86
N GLY A 231 2.01 22.61 -13.04
CA GLY A 231 2.21 24.03 -12.74
C GLY A 231 2.30 24.39 -11.26
N GLN A 232 2.10 23.45 -10.35
CA GLN A 232 2.11 23.70 -8.91
C GLN A 232 3.53 24.02 -8.40
N GLU A 233 3.58 24.92 -7.43
CA GLU A 233 4.76 25.26 -6.65
C GLU A 233 4.49 24.99 -5.18
N LYS A 234 5.46 24.44 -4.44
CA LYS A 234 5.37 24.14 -3.02
C LYS A 234 6.69 24.43 -2.31
N THR A 235 6.60 24.98 -1.11
CA THR A 235 7.76 25.16 -0.23
C THR A 235 7.75 24.08 0.83
N LEU A 236 8.85 23.33 0.92
CA LEU A 236 9.09 22.30 1.92
C LEU A 236 9.92 22.93 3.04
N ALA A 237 9.42 22.87 4.26
CA ALA A 237 10.10 23.46 5.41
C ALA A 237 11.41 22.71 5.72
N PHE A 238 12.48 23.48 6.00
CA PHE A 238 13.76 22.98 6.45
C PHE A 238 14.19 23.73 7.71
N THR A 239 14.37 22.99 8.79
CA THR A 239 14.84 23.56 10.06
C THR A 239 16.35 23.69 10.01
N GLY A 240 16.84 24.88 9.70
CA GLY A 240 18.27 25.19 9.58
C GLY A 240 18.56 26.20 8.49
N ASP A 241 19.86 26.43 8.24
CA ASP A 241 20.33 27.31 7.18
C ASP A 241 20.26 26.56 5.83
N SER A 242 19.30 26.94 4.98
CA SER A 242 19.09 26.33 3.66
C SER A 242 20.28 26.53 2.71
N SER A 243 21.16 27.49 2.96
CA SER A 243 22.38 27.68 2.18
C SER A 243 23.40 26.54 2.34
N ARG A 244 23.23 25.72 3.40
CA ARG A 244 24.07 24.55 3.68
C ARG A 244 23.59 23.28 3.04
N ILE A 245 22.43 23.30 2.36
CA ILE A 245 21.92 22.15 1.62
C ILE A 245 22.81 21.98 0.38
N ALA A 246 23.48 20.83 0.30
CA ALA A 246 24.33 20.51 -0.84
C ALA A 246 23.56 19.82 -1.98
N ASP A 247 22.55 19.03 -1.62
CA ASP A 247 21.77 18.23 -2.55
C ASP A 247 20.36 18.02 -2.06
N ILE A 248 19.41 17.79 -2.98
CA ILE A 248 18.07 17.31 -2.75
C ILE A 248 17.96 15.90 -3.35
N GLU A 249 17.79 14.91 -2.50
CA GLU A 249 17.48 13.53 -2.93
C GLU A 249 15.98 13.31 -2.84
N TYR A 250 15.39 12.78 -3.90
CA TYR A 250 13.95 12.50 -3.92
C TYR A 250 13.66 11.21 -4.68
N THR A 251 12.64 10.50 -4.22
CA THR A 251 12.17 9.28 -4.86
C THR A 251 10.76 9.51 -5.38
N THR A 252 10.57 9.28 -6.67
CA THR A 252 9.28 9.41 -7.36
C THR A 252 8.72 8.06 -7.76
N ILE A 253 7.42 8.03 -8.05
CA ILE A 253 6.74 6.84 -8.55
C ILE A 253 6.41 7.07 -10.02
N ASN A 254 6.88 6.18 -10.91
CA ASN A 254 6.59 6.23 -12.34
C ASN A 254 5.20 5.68 -12.69
N ASP A 255 4.80 5.71 -13.96
CA ASP A 255 3.50 5.23 -14.43
C ASP A 255 3.25 3.73 -14.15
N PHE A 256 4.32 2.94 -14.06
CA PHE A 256 4.27 1.51 -13.76
C PHE A 256 4.25 1.18 -12.27
N GLY A 257 4.27 2.22 -11.40
CA GLY A 257 4.31 2.05 -9.95
C GLY A 257 5.71 1.81 -9.38
N GLY A 258 6.74 1.82 -10.22
CA GLY A 258 8.14 1.67 -9.82
C GLY A 258 8.67 2.94 -9.13
N ARG A 259 9.51 2.76 -8.11
CA ARG A 259 10.22 3.85 -7.43
C ARG A 259 11.48 4.19 -8.19
N VAL A 260 11.70 5.48 -8.46
CA VAL A 260 12.89 5.99 -9.13
C VAL A 260 13.51 7.08 -8.27
N GLN A 261 14.73 6.81 -7.82
CA GLN A 261 15.51 7.77 -7.02
C GLN A 261 16.21 8.76 -7.94
N ARG A 262 16.25 10.02 -7.51
CA ARG A 262 16.89 11.14 -8.20
C ARG A 262 17.57 12.05 -7.21
N SER A 263 18.50 12.87 -7.72
CA SER A 263 19.11 13.94 -6.93
C SER A 263 19.21 15.24 -7.74
N LYS A 264 19.26 16.36 -7.03
CA LYS A 264 19.45 17.68 -7.59
C LYS A 264 20.42 18.47 -6.74
N ASN A 265 21.67 18.56 -7.20
CA ASN A 265 22.71 19.33 -6.54
C ASN A 265 22.41 20.83 -6.56
N GLN A 266 22.71 21.51 -5.47
CA GLN A 266 22.74 22.95 -5.43
C GLN A 266 23.96 23.39 -6.27
N GLN A 267 23.72 23.92 -7.47
CA GLN A 267 24.77 24.59 -8.23
C GLN A 267 25.17 25.85 -7.46
N LYS A 268 26.44 25.91 -7.00
CA LYS A 268 27.02 27.09 -6.39
C LYS A 268 27.30 28.15 -7.45
#